data_7433e987b31b39c6fedd154eaec2baaf
#
_entry.id   7433e987b31b39c6fedd154eaec2baaf
#
_cell.length_a   1.000
_cell.length_b   1.000
_cell.length_c   1.000
_cell.angle_alpha   90.00
_cell.angle_beta   90.00
_cell.angle_gamma   90.00
#
_symmetry.space_group_name_H-M   'P 1'
#
loop_
_entity.id
_entity.type
_entity.pdbx_description
1 polymer ?
#
loop_
_entity_poly.entity_id
_entity_poly.type
_entity_poly.pdbx_seq_one_letter_code
_entity_poly.pdbx_strand_id
1 'polypeptide(L)'
;MHKAHILVVDDDTRLRALLQRVLQENGFRVSAAKGAAEARMMLKQYKFDLLIVDIMMPEESGLEFLAGLRKEDNVPVILLTAMGETGDRIAGLESGADDYLPKPFEPKELVLRIKNILRRAPQENEKQETRLNLGLCRYDLETRELTGEDGEVVHITPVEQSMLSLLGQKPGQIFSRDRLAELLGAGQGPRSIDVQVTRLRKKIERDSKNPRYLQTVRGKGYMLLTE
;
A
#
# COMPACT_ATOMS: atom_id res chain seq x y z
N MET A 1 8.24 15.75 -1.22
CA MET A 1 7.97 14.50 -0.49
C MET A 1 6.85 14.76 0.51
N HIS A 2 5.73 14.05 0.40
CA HIS A 2 4.63 14.13 1.36
C HIS A 2 5.07 13.47 2.67
N LYS A 3 4.99 14.18 3.79
CA LYS A 3 5.26 13.59 5.11
C LYS A 3 3.98 12.94 5.62
N ALA A 4 4.04 11.64 5.93
CA ALA A 4 2.89 10.94 6.50
C ALA A 4 2.38 11.65 7.76
N HIS A 5 1.06 11.81 7.87
CA HIS A 5 0.38 12.53 8.94
C HIS A 5 -0.19 11.54 9.95
N ILE A 6 0.33 11.57 11.16
CA ILE A 6 -0.04 10.65 12.24
C ILE A 6 -0.88 11.40 13.28
N LEU A 7 -1.98 10.78 13.74
CA LEU A 7 -2.75 11.26 14.88
C LEU A 7 -2.42 10.41 16.10
N VAL A 8 -2.00 11.06 17.19
CA VAL A 8 -1.78 10.43 18.50
C VAL A 8 -2.98 10.76 19.40
N VAL A 9 -3.64 9.71 19.92
CA VAL A 9 -4.81 9.82 20.79
C VAL A 9 -4.52 9.12 22.11
N ASP A 10 -4.34 9.89 23.17
CA ASP A 10 -3.98 9.40 24.50
C ASP A 10 -4.35 10.49 25.52
N ASP A 11 -4.84 10.17 26.70
CA ASP A 11 -5.20 11.15 27.73
C ASP A 11 -4.00 11.66 28.53
N ASP A 12 -2.87 10.91 28.54
CA ASP A 12 -1.62 11.33 29.16
C ASP A 12 -0.90 12.41 28.32
N THR A 13 -0.93 13.63 28.86
CA THR A 13 -0.29 14.78 28.22
C THR A 13 1.23 14.61 28.03
N ARG A 14 1.91 13.91 28.96
CA ARG A 14 3.37 13.71 28.89
C ARG A 14 3.70 12.73 27.79
N LEU A 15 2.95 11.63 27.70
CA LEU A 15 3.14 10.63 26.64
C LEU A 15 2.83 11.23 25.26
N ARG A 16 1.74 11.99 25.13
CA ARG A 16 1.44 12.69 23.87
C ARG A 16 2.58 13.61 23.43
N ALA A 17 3.11 14.43 24.36
CA ALA A 17 4.21 15.35 24.05
C ALA A 17 5.48 14.59 23.64
N LEU A 18 5.80 13.49 24.30
CA LEU A 18 6.94 12.63 23.97
C LEU A 18 6.78 12.05 22.57
N LEU A 19 5.61 11.46 22.29
CA LEU A 19 5.34 10.84 20.98
C LEU A 19 5.35 11.86 19.85
N GLN A 20 4.75 13.03 20.04
CA GLN A 20 4.81 14.11 19.04
C GLN A 20 6.26 14.46 18.70
N ARG A 21 7.10 14.68 19.69
CA ARG A 21 8.51 15.00 19.50
C ARG A 21 9.25 13.91 18.75
N VAL A 22 9.18 12.66 19.23
CA VAL A 22 9.89 11.53 18.64
C VAL A 22 9.46 11.29 17.19
N LEU A 23 8.17 11.35 16.91
CA LEU A 23 7.65 11.11 15.55
C LEU A 23 8.02 12.26 14.61
N GLN A 24 7.99 13.51 15.06
CA GLN A 24 8.46 14.66 14.27
C GLN A 24 9.95 14.58 13.95
N GLU A 25 10.79 14.20 14.92
CA GLU A 25 12.23 13.94 14.71
C GLU A 25 12.48 12.82 13.68
N ASN A 26 11.56 11.88 13.56
CA ASN A 26 11.61 10.80 12.57
C ASN A 26 10.93 11.12 11.22
N GLY A 27 10.57 12.40 10.99
CA GLY A 27 10.13 12.92 9.71
C GLY A 27 8.62 12.85 9.46
N PHE A 28 7.80 12.49 10.44
CA PHE A 28 6.34 12.48 10.34
C PHE A 28 5.73 13.87 10.62
N ARG A 29 4.57 14.14 10.04
CA ARG A 29 3.67 15.19 10.51
C ARG A 29 2.82 14.60 11.63
N VAL A 30 2.63 15.32 12.75
CA VAL A 30 1.94 14.76 13.90
C VAL A 30 0.90 15.74 14.45
N SER A 31 -0.31 15.24 14.65
CA SER A 31 -1.36 15.88 15.43
C SER A 31 -1.63 15.05 16.68
N ALA A 32 -2.19 15.66 17.71
CA ALA A 32 -2.50 14.96 18.95
C ALA A 32 -3.89 15.35 19.45
N ALA A 33 -4.62 14.38 19.99
CA ALA A 33 -5.93 14.50 20.62
C ALA A 33 -5.87 13.90 22.03
N LYS A 34 -6.59 14.51 22.97
CA LYS A 34 -6.64 14.06 24.38
C LYS A 34 -7.65 12.92 24.63
N GLY A 35 -8.39 12.50 23.59
CA GLY A 35 -9.39 11.46 23.68
C GLY A 35 -10.21 11.33 22.38
N ALA A 36 -11.13 10.39 22.39
CA ALA A 36 -11.91 9.98 21.23
C ALA A 36 -12.74 11.13 20.60
N ALA A 37 -13.36 11.98 21.42
CA ALA A 37 -14.18 13.09 20.92
C ALA A 37 -13.35 14.09 20.09
N GLU A 38 -12.19 14.49 20.60
CA GLU A 38 -11.27 15.38 19.88
C GLU A 38 -10.69 14.72 18.63
N ALA A 39 -10.35 13.43 18.70
CA ALA A 39 -9.88 12.65 17.56
C ALA A 39 -10.92 12.63 16.41
N ARG A 40 -12.22 12.42 16.71
CA ARG A 40 -13.30 12.48 15.72
C ARG A 40 -13.43 13.85 15.07
N MET A 41 -13.28 14.94 15.83
CA MET A 41 -13.31 16.28 15.24
C MET A 41 -12.16 16.49 14.26
N MET A 42 -10.97 16.01 14.63
CA MET A 42 -9.79 16.11 13.76
C MET A 42 -9.93 15.25 12.49
N LEU A 43 -10.47 14.03 12.58
CA LEU A 43 -10.73 13.15 11.45
C LEU A 43 -11.70 13.74 10.42
N LYS A 44 -12.65 14.58 10.85
CA LYS A 44 -13.52 15.31 9.94
C LYS A 44 -12.84 16.44 9.18
N GLN A 45 -11.75 16.97 9.71
CA GLN A 45 -11.06 18.15 9.15
C GLN A 45 -9.80 17.78 8.39
N TYR A 46 -9.14 16.70 8.77
CA TYR A 46 -7.84 16.30 8.26
C TYR A 46 -7.84 14.81 7.90
N LYS A 47 -7.10 14.48 6.86
CA LYS A 47 -6.74 13.08 6.55
C LYS A 47 -5.49 12.70 7.33
N PHE A 48 -5.53 11.51 7.89
CA PHE A 48 -4.41 10.90 8.59
C PHE A 48 -4.02 9.59 7.90
N ASP A 49 -2.72 9.32 7.87
CA ASP A 49 -2.17 8.11 7.26
C ASP A 49 -2.09 6.96 8.29
N LEU A 50 -2.11 7.28 9.60
CA LEU A 50 -2.09 6.31 10.69
C LEU A 50 -2.55 6.97 11.99
N LEU A 51 -3.25 6.20 12.83
CA LEU A 51 -3.61 6.57 14.20
C LEU A 51 -2.82 5.75 15.20
N ILE A 52 -2.43 6.38 16.31
CA ILE A 52 -1.90 5.73 17.50
C ILE A 52 -2.90 6.05 18.61
N VAL A 53 -3.54 5.02 19.18
CA VAL A 53 -4.65 5.22 20.11
C VAL A 53 -4.40 4.44 21.40
N ASP A 54 -4.47 5.11 22.53
CA ASP A 54 -4.49 4.42 23.82
C ASP A 54 -5.81 3.68 24.02
N ILE A 55 -5.74 2.47 24.53
CA ILE A 55 -6.94 1.69 24.89
C ILE A 55 -7.61 2.29 26.12
N MET A 56 -6.83 2.69 27.11
CA MET A 56 -7.32 3.15 28.40
C MET A 56 -7.53 4.66 28.40
N MET A 57 -8.61 5.12 27.79
CA MET A 57 -8.98 6.54 27.83
C MET A 57 -10.27 6.75 28.63
N PRO A 58 -10.43 7.90 29.31
CA PRO A 58 -11.69 8.24 29.99
C PRO A 58 -12.83 8.46 28.99
N GLU A 59 -14.06 8.28 29.44
CA GLU A 59 -15.33 8.44 28.68
C GLU A 59 -15.54 7.39 27.59
N GLU A 60 -14.62 7.20 26.68
CA GLU A 60 -14.70 6.24 25.58
C GLU A 60 -13.33 5.55 25.43
N SER A 61 -13.30 4.23 25.54
CA SER A 61 -12.08 3.44 25.36
C SER A 61 -11.58 3.48 23.92
N GLY A 62 -10.26 3.23 23.73
CA GLY A 62 -9.69 3.14 22.39
C GLY A 62 -10.28 2.02 21.53
N LEU A 63 -10.78 0.94 22.14
CA LEU A 63 -11.46 -0.15 21.44
C LEU A 63 -12.84 0.27 20.94
N GLU A 64 -13.63 0.96 21.76
CA GLU A 64 -14.93 1.50 21.36
C GLU A 64 -14.78 2.55 20.27
N PHE A 65 -13.80 3.44 20.43
CA PHE A 65 -13.43 4.42 19.40
C PHE A 65 -13.10 3.75 18.06
N LEU A 66 -12.26 2.70 18.07
CA LEU A 66 -11.88 1.96 16.88
C LEU A 66 -13.07 1.26 16.24
N ALA A 67 -13.92 0.61 17.02
CA ALA A 67 -15.13 -0.05 16.53
C ALA A 67 -16.10 0.94 15.83
N GLY A 68 -16.19 2.17 16.35
CA GLY A 68 -16.91 3.25 15.70
C GLY A 68 -16.24 3.72 14.40
N LEU A 69 -14.92 3.91 14.44
CA LEU A 69 -14.13 4.36 13.30
C LEU A 69 -14.21 3.40 12.12
N ARG A 70 -14.14 2.09 12.34
CA ARG A 70 -14.18 1.06 11.29
C ARG A 70 -15.50 1.00 10.50
N LYS A 71 -16.55 1.66 10.97
CA LYS A 71 -17.80 1.82 10.20
C LYS A 71 -17.68 2.86 9.09
N GLU A 72 -16.74 3.80 9.22
CA GLU A 72 -16.61 4.97 8.36
C GLU A 72 -15.23 5.06 7.67
N ASP A 73 -14.17 4.53 8.29
CA ASP A 73 -12.81 4.68 7.83
C ASP A 73 -11.95 3.43 8.14
N ASN A 74 -11.08 3.09 7.20
CA ASN A 74 -10.11 2.00 7.31
C ASN A 74 -8.67 2.50 7.53
N VAL A 75 -8.51 3.73 8.03
CA VAL A 75 -7.19 4.26 8.36
C VAL A 75 -6.45 3.33 9.31
N PRO A 76 -5.16 3.03 9.08
CA PRO A 76 -4.39 2.14 9.95
C PRO A 76 -4.34 2.63 11.40
N VAL A 77 -4.50 1.70 12.35
CA VAL A 77 -4.50 2.00 13.79
C VAL A 77 -3.56 1.08 14.54
N ILE A 78 -2.65 1.68 15.33
CA ILE A 78 -1.86 1.00 16.37
C ILE A 78 -2.52 1.30 17.71
N LEU A 79 -2.89 0.24 18.44
CA LEU A 79 -3.39 0.38 19.81
C LEU A 79 -2.25 0.30 20.82
N LEU A 80 -2.22 1.23 21.76
CA LEU A 80 -1.34 1.18 22.92
C LEU A 80 -2.09 0.50 24.08
N THR A 81 -1.50 -0.56 24.65
CA THR A 81 -2.17 -1.35 25.70
C THR A 81 -1.37 -1.35 27.01
N ALA A 82 -2.03 -1.47 28.15
CA ALA A 82 -1.37 -1.78 29.41
C ALA A 82 -0.87 -3.23 29.41
N MET A 83 0.32 -3.47 29.95
CA MET A 83 0.91 -4.81 30.04
C MET A 83 0.14 -5.67 31.06
N GLY A 84 -0.53 -6.74 30.60
CA GLY A 84 -1.09 -7.73 31.53
C GLY A 84 -2.42 -8.39 31.17
N GLU A 85 -3.20 -7.89 30.24
CA GLU A 85 -4.50 -8.48 29.93
C GLU A 85 -4.45 -9.25 28.60
N THR A 86 -4.27 -10.58 28.72
CA THR A 86 -4.40 -11.53 27.59
C THR A 86 -5.78 -11.45 26.94
N GLY A 87 -6.81 -11.00 27.66
CA GLY A 87 -8.15 -10.74 27.17
C GLY A 87 -8.20 -9.60 26.15
N ASP A 88 -7.48 -8.51 26.37
CA ASP A 88 -7.47 -7.35 25.48
C ASP A 88 -6.79 -7.65 24.13
N ARG A 89 -5.82 -8.57 24.09
CA ARG A 89 -5.18 -8.99 22.82
C ARG A 89 -6.11 -9.78 21.93
N ILE A 90 -7.01 -10.57 22.48
CA ILE A 90 -7.99 -11.38 21.74
C ILE A 90 -9.15 -10.49 21.26
N ALA A 91 -9.71 -9.67 22.16
CA ALA A 91 -10.73 -8.69 21.81
C ALA A 91 -10.21 -7.65 20.78
N GLY A 92 -8.92 -7.34 20.87
CA GLY A 92 -8.26 -6.44 19.95
C GLY A 92 -8.07 -6.99 18.54
N LEU A 93 -7.73 -8.29 18.39
CA LEU A 93 -7.61 -8.94 17.07
C LEU A 93 -8.96 -8.97 16.33
N GLU A 94 -10.06 -9.02 17.06
CA GLU A 94 -11.43 -8.94 16.51
C GLU A 94 -11.87 -7.47 16.23
N SER A 95 -11.23 -6.47 16.86
CA SER A 95 -11.60 -5.05 16.73
C SER A 95 -11.10 -4.37 15.45
N GLY A 96 -10.28 -5.03 14.65
CA GLY A 96 -9.77 -4.50 13.38
C GLY A 96 -8.61 -3.50 13.51
N ALA A 97 -7.81 -3.56 14.58
CA ALA A 97 -6.55 -2.84 14.69
C ALA A 97 -5.46 -3.49 13.81
N ASP A 98 -4.53 -2.68 13.30
CA ASP A 98 -3.44 -3.15 12.44
C ASP A 98 -2.23 -3.62 13.24
N ASP A 99 -2.04 -3.11 14.44
CA ASP A 99 -0.99 -3.56 15.38
C ASP A 99 -1.32 -3.18 16.83
N TYR A 100 -0.61 -3.82 17.78
CA TYR A 100 -0.71 -3.61 19.23
C TYR A 100 0.67 -3.40 19.81
N LEU A 101 0.81 -2.39 20.67
CA LEU A 101 2.05 -2.08 21.34
C LEU A 101 1.82 -1.98 22.86
N PRO A 102 2.30 -2.94 23.68
CA PRO A 102 2.15 -2.88 25.11
C PRO A 102 3.01 -1.78 25.73
N LYS A 103 2.46 -1.04 26.70
CA LYS A 103 3.15 -0.09 27.56
C LYS A 103 3.82 -0.85 28.73
N PRO A 104 5.09 -0.54 29.13
CA PRO A 104 5.98 0.45 28.52
C PRO A 104 6.66 -0.05 27.25
N PHE A 105 6.91 0.82 26.29
CA PHE A 105 7.57 0.51 25.03
C PHE A 105 8.71 1.48 24.71
N GLU A 106 9.63 1.02 23.89
CA GLU A 106 10.70 1.87 23.38
C GLU A 106 10.18 2.72 22.20
N PRO A 107 10.40 4.05 22.17
CA PRO A 107 9.95 4.90 21.07
C PRO A 107 10.44 4.45 19.68
N LYS A 108 11.64 3.85 19.62
CA LYS A 108 12.18 3.28 18.36
C LYS A 108 11.35 2.12 17.85
N GLU A 109 10.78 1.29 18.73
CA GLU A 109 9.90 0.17 18.34
C GLU A 109 8.64 0.71 17.67
N LEU A 110 7.99 1.71 18.28
CA LEU A 110 6.82 2.35 17.69
C LEU A 110 7.11 2.92 16.29
N VAL A 111 8.23 3.62 16.12
CA VAL A 111 8.64 4.17 14.81
C VAL A 111 8.82 3.08 13.77
N LEU A 112 9.40 1.94 14.12
CA LEU A 112 9.57 0.81 13.20
C LEU A 112 8.22 0.20 12.81
N ARG A 113 7.29 0.04 13.76
CA ARG A 113 5.94 -0.47 13.51
C ARG A 113 5.16 0.46 12.58
N ILE A 114 5.19 1.77 12.85
CA ILE A 114 4.59 2.79 11.98
C ILE A 114 5.13 2.68 10.54
N LYS A 115 6.45 2.65 10.37
CA LYS A 115 7.07 2.51 9.05
C LYS A 115 6.65 1.23 8.34
N ASN A 116 6.51 0.12 9.06
CA ASN A 116 6.07 -1.14 8.50
C ASN A 116 4.61 -1.12 8.07
N ILE A 117 3.73 -0.50 8.87
CA ILE A 117 2.30 -0.37 8.55
C ILE A 117 2.13 0.58 7.37
N LEU A 118 2.73 1.76 7.40
CA LEU A 118 2.65 2.74 6.31
C LEU A 118 3.21 2.19 4.99
N ARG A 119 4.16 1.26 5.03
CA ARG A 119 4.64 0.55 3.85
C ARG A 119 3.65 -0.50 3.35
N ARG A 120 2.76 -1.02 4.21
CA ARG A 120 1.73 -2.02 3.87
C ARG A 120 0.37 -1.39 3.61
N ALA A 121 0.10 -0.24 4.22
CA ALA A 121 -1.12 0.50 3.96
C ALA A 121 -1.15 0.92 2.49
N PRO A 122 -2.23 0.63 1.75
CA PRO A 122 -2.40 1.17 0.41
C PRO A 122 -2.40 2.69 0.53
N GLN A 123 -1.31 3.35 0.12
CA GLN A 123 -1.34 4.79 -0.02
C GLN A 123 -2.42 5.10 -1.07
N GLU A 124 -3.26 6.10 -0.87
CA GLU A 124 -4.20 6.56 -1.92
C GLU A 124 -3.47 6.91 -3.24
N ASN A 125 -2.15 7.13 -3.19
CA ASN A 125 -1.26 7.15 -4.34
C ASN A 125 -0.99 5.76 -4.96
N GLU A 126 -1.19 4.64 -4.21
CA GLU A 126 -1.05 3.28 -4.77
C GLU A 126 -2.27 2.88 -5.64
N LYS A 127 -3.42 3.57 -5.52
CA LYS A 127 -4.47 3.44 -6.55
C LYS A 127 -4.02 3.98 -7.91
N GLN A 128 -2.98 4.84 -7.94
CA GLN A 128 -2.29 5.18 -9.19
C GLN A 128 -1.19 4.16 -9.54
N GLU A 129 -0.60 3.47 -8.56
CA GLU A 129 0.44 2.45 -8.80
C GLU A 129 -0.13 1.07 -9.17
N THR A 130 -1.41 0.77 -8.88
CA THR A 130 -2.07 -0.42 -9.44
C THR A 130 -2.42 -0.24 -10.91
N ARG A 131 -2.40 0.98 -11.44
CA ARG A 131 -2.69 1.30 -12.84
C ARG A 131 -1.42 1.74 -13.56
N LEU A 132 -0.98 0.90 -14.46
CA LEU A 132 0.18 1.18 -15.30
C LEU A 132 -0.27 1.98 -16.52
N ASN A 133 0.25 3.18 -16.67
CA ASN A 133 0.06 3.96 -17.89
C ASN A 133 1.05 3.51 -18.96
N LEU A 134 0.50 2.99 -20.05
CA LEU A 134 1.23 2.47 -21.20
C LEU A 134 0.91 3.30 -22.47
N GLY A 135 0.89 4.62 -22.30
CA GLY A 135 0.55 5.59 -23.35
C GLY A 135 -0.91 5.53 -23.73
N LEU A 136 -1.25 4.84 -24.81
CA LEU A 136 -2.63 4.69 -25.30
C LEU A 136 -3.46 3.72 -24.46
N CYS A 137 -2.84 2.98 -23.55
CA CYS A 137 -3.51 1.96 -22.76
C CYS A 137 -3.19 2.14 -21.27
N ARG A 138 -4.11 1.68 -20.43
CA ARG A 138 -3.93 1.56 -18.99
C ARG A 138 -4.16 0.11 -18.58
N TYR A 139 -3.23 -0.45 -17.83
CA TYR A 139 -3.37 -1.78 -17.28
C TYR A 139 -3.56 -1.72 -15.79
N ASP A 140 -4.65 -2.28 -15.29
CA ASP A 140 -4.92 -2.36 -13.85
C ASP A 140 -4.41 -3.71 -13.31
N LEU A 141 -3.45 -3.67 -12.38
CA LEU A 141 -2.82 -4.85 -11.79
C LEU A 141 -3.76 -5.65 -10.88
N GLU A 142 -4.79 -4.99 -10.35
CA GLU A 142 -5.75 -5.60 -9.41
C GLU A 142 -6.85 -6.33 -10.19
N THR A 143 -7.52 -5.63 -11.11
CA THR A 143 -8.56 -6.23 -11.97
C THR A 143 -7.98 -7.03 -13.13
N ARG A 144 -6.70 -6.79 -13.46
CA ARG A 144 -5.97 -7.37 -14.61
C ARG A 144 -6.62 -7.05 -15.95
N GLU A 145 -7.23 -5.89 -16.05
CA GLU A 145 -7.85 -5.39 -17.25
C GLU A 145 -6.94 -4.39 -17.97
N LEU A 146 -6.90 -4.49 -19.29
CA LEU A 146 -6.25 -3.51 -20.16
C LEU A 146 -7.33 -2.66 -20.80
N THR A 147 -7.28 -1.34 -20.60
CA THR A 147 -8.23 -0.38 -21.20
C THR A 147 -7.51 0.54 -22.18
N GLY A 148 -8.13 0.82 -23.31
CA GLY A 148 -7.66 1.80 -24.29
C GLY A 148 -7.88 3.24 -23.87
N GLU A 149 -7.41 4.17 -24.68
CA GLU A 149 -7.55 5.62 -24.47
C GLU A 149 -9.03 6.07 -24.46
N ASP A 150 -9.87 5.38 -25.20
CA ASP A 150 -11.33 5.54 -25.27
C ASP A 150 -12.09 4.95 -24.06
N GLY A 151 -11.39 4.26 -23.16
CA GLY A 151 -11.97 3.55 -22.01
C GLY A 151 -12.53 2.17 -22.32
N GLU A 152 -12.46 1.71 -23.57
CA GLU A 152 -12.88 0.37 -23.96
C GLU A 152 -11.88 -0.70 -23.51
N VAL A 153 -12.40 -1.89 -23.14
CA VAL A 153 -11.55 -3.00 -22.69
C VAL A 153 -10.84 -3.63 -23.88
N VAL A 154 -9.51 -3.61 -23.85
CA VAL A 154 -8.68 -4.27 -24.85
C VAL A 154 -8.51 -5.74 -24.47
N HIS A 155 -9.02 -6.64 -25.30
CA HIS A 155 -8.94 -8.08 -25.03
C HIS A 155 -7.49 -8.57 -25.06
N ILE A 156 -7.04 -9.14 -23.94
CA ILE A 156 -5.75 -9.82 -23.78
C ILE A 156 -5.95 -11.27 -23.34
N THR A 157 -5.07 -12.15 -23.82
CA THR A 157 -5.10 -13.57 -23.43
C THR A 157 -4.61 -13.76 -21.99
N PRO A 158 -4.95 -14.88 -21.31
CA PRO A 158 -4.47 -15.16 -19.96
C PRO A 158 -2.94 -15.11 -19.81
N VAL A 159 -2.21 -15.51 -20.85
CA VAL A 159 -0.73 -15.46 -20.84
C VAL A 159 -0.23 -14.02 -20.97
N GLU A 160 -0.84 -13.22 -21.83
CA GLU A 160 -0.53 -11.80 -21.97
C GLU A 160 -0.85 -11.03 -20.68
N GLN A 161 -1.98 -11.35 -20.04
CA GLN A 161 -2.39 -10.79 -18.75
C GLN A 161 -1.37 -11.13 -17.65
N SER A 162 -0.96 -12.40 -17.55
CA SER A 162 0.05 -12.83 -16.59
C SER A 162 1.41 -12.17 -16.84
N MET A 163 1.78 -11.98 -18.11
CA MET A 163 3.02 -11.30 -18.49
C MET A 163 2.99 -9.82 -18.11
N LEU A 164 1.91 -9.09 -18.38
CA LEU A 164 1.75 -7.69 -17.97
C LEU A 164 1.76 -7.55 -16.45
N SER A 165 1.07 -8.43 -15.73
CA SER A 165 1.07 -8.42 -14.26
C SER A 165 2.47 -8.66 -13.68
N LEU A 166 3.22 -9.63 -14.22
CA LEU A 166 4.59 -9.94 -13.79
C LEU A 166 5.57 -8.77 -14.00
N LEU A 167 5.55 -8.22 -15.19
CA LEU A 167 6.43 -7.11 -15.57
C LEU A 167 6.01 -5.81 -14.88
N GLY A 168 4.71 -5.62 -14.70
CA GLY A 168 4.10 -4.43 -14.12
C GLY A 168 4.26 -4.32 -12.60
N GLN A 169 4.43 -5.44 -11.88
CA GLN A 169 4.75 -5.42 -10.44
C GLN A 169 6.10 -4.79 -10.15
N LYS A 170 7.00 -4.76 -11.12
CA LYS A 170 8.35 -4.20 -10.98
C LYS A 170 8.77 -3.47 -12.26
N PRO A 171 8.18 -2.30 -12.55
CA PRO A 171 8.56 -1.51 -13.70
C PRO A 171 10.07 -1.19 -13.70
N GLY A 172 10.69 -1.24 -14.86
CA GLY A 172 12.13 -1.03 -15.01
C GLY A 172 13.01 -2.25 -14.67
N GLN A 173 12.45 -3.32 -14.09
CA GLN A 173 13.21 -4.55 -13.86
C GLN A 173 13.33 -5.36 -15.16
N ILE A 174 14.53 -5.91 -15.40
CA ILE A 174 14.80 -6.79 -16.54
C ILE A 174 14.51 -8.23 -16.13
N PHE A 175 13.68 -8.91 -16.92
CA PHE A 175 13.41 -10.34 -16.79
C PHE A 175 13.99 -11.09 -17.99
N SER A 176 14.78 -12.14 -17.73
CA SER A 176 15.26 -13.01 -18.80
C SER A 176 14.14 -13.83 -19.42
N ARG A 177 14.34 -14.29 -20.66
CA ARG A 177 13.37 -15.16 -21.36
C ARG A 177 13.07 -16.44 -20.59
N ASP A 178 14.11 -17.05 -20.05
CA ASP A 178 14.00 -18.28 -19.26
C ASP A 178 13.22 -18.04 -17.96
N ARG A 179 13.49 -16.92 -17.28
CA ARG A 179 12.76 -16.55 -16.07
C ARG A 179 11.29 -16.24 -16.33
N LEU A 180 10.97 -15.57 -17.45
CA LEU A 180 9.58 -15.35 -17.85
C LEU A 180 8.87 -16.67 -18.21
N ALA A 181 9.55 -17.55 -18.92
CA ALA A 181 9.00 -18.87 -19.27
C ALA A 181 8.71 -19.71 -18.01
N GLU A 182 9.61 -19.69 -17.03
CA GLU A 182 9.43 -20.37 -15.74
C GLU A 182 8.21 -19.82 -14.97
N LEU A 183 8.12 -18.49 -14.84
CA LEU A 183 7.07 -17.80 -14.05
C LEU A 183 5.68 -17.88 -14.71
N LEU A 184 5.62 -17.95 -16.06
CA LEU A 184 4.37 -18.08 -16.82
C LEU A 184 3.87 -19.53 -16.92
N GLY A 185 4.66 -20.51 -16.50
CA GLY A 185 4.25 -21.90 -16.33
C GLY A 185 4.51 -22.81 -17.52
N ALA A 186 4.15 -24.10 -17.35
CA ALA A 186 4.43 -25.19 -18.29
C ALA A 186 3.79 -24.92 -19.65
N GLY A 187 4.58 -25.08 -20.72
CA GLY A 187 4.19 -24.84 -22.10
C GLY A 187 4.75 -23.54 -22.71
N GLN A 188 5.38 -22.68 -21.92
CA GLN A 188 6.02 -21.45 -22.38
C GLN A 188 7.54 -21.66 -22.51
N GLY A 189 8.01 -21.98 -23.71
CA GLY A 189 9.44 -21.95 -24.00
C GLY A 189 9.96 -20.53 -24.28
N PRO A 190 11.30 -20.29 -24.26
CA PRO A 190 11.87 -18.95 -24.51
C PRO A 190 11.41 -18.32 -25.83
N ARG A 191 11.21 -19.12 -26.89
CA ARG A 191 10.67 -18.65 -28.19
C ARG A 191 9.21 -18.23 -28.10
N SER A 192 8.43 -18.89 -27.25
CA SER A 192 7.03 -18.53 -27.00
C SER A 192 6.91 -17.15 -26.36
N ILE A 193 7.85 -16.78 -25.47
CA ILE A 193 7.91 -15.46 -24.84
C ILE A 193 8.06 -14.34 -25.88
N ASP A 194 8.92 -14.52 -26.88
CA ASP A 194 9.12 -13.53 -27.94
C ASP A 194 7.83 -13.30 -28.77
N VAL A 195 7.05 -14.36 -28.97
CA VAL A 195 5.74 -14.28 -29.66
C VAL A 195 4.74 -13.49 -28.79
N GLN A 196 4.67 -13.76 -27.49
CA GLN A 196 3.76 -13.06 -26.58
C GLN A 196 4.13 -11.57 -26.48
N VAL A 197 5.42 -11.25 -26.36
CA VAL A 197 5.92 -9.86 -26.40
C VAL A 197 5.49 -9.14 -27.67
N THR A 198 5.62 -9.80 -28.82
CA THR A 198 5.21 -9.21 -30.11
C THR A 198 3.71 -8.95 -30.17
N ARG A 199 2.89 -9.86 -29.62
CA ARG A 199 1.43 -9.69 -29.55
C ARG A 199 1.03 -8.56 -28.59
N LEU A 200 1.63 -8.50 -27.43
CA LEU A 200 1.39 -7.43 -26.46
C LEU A 200 1.76 -6.05 -27.02
N ARG A 201 2.91 -5.92 -27.67
CA ARG A 201 3.32 -4.66 -28.31
C ARG A 201 2.29 -4.14 -29.30
N LYS A 202 1.66 -5.03 -30.09
CA LYS A 202 0.60 -4.62 -31.02
C LYS A 202 -0.63 -4.04 -30.32
N LYS A 203 -0.81 -4.32 -29.03
CA LYS A 203 -1.97 -3.86 -28.25
C LYS A 203 -1.66 -2.61 -27.42
N ILE A 204 -0.42 -2.49 -26.90
CA ILE A 204 -0.06 -1.44 -25.95
C ILE A 204 0.83 -0.33 -26.54
N GLU A 205 1.49 -0.60 -27.67
CA GLU A 205 2.42 0.34 -28.29
C GLU A 205 1.81 1.05 -29.47
N ARG A 206 2.11 2.32 -29.63
CA ARG A 206 1.74 3.09 -30.82
C ARG A 206 2.46 2.57 -32.08
N ASP A 207 3.73 2.20 -31.93
CA ASP A 207 4.54 1.53 -32.94
C ASP A 207 5.20 0.29 -32.34
N SER A 208 4.68 -0.88 -32.70
CA SER A 208 5.17 -2.18 -32.17
C SER A 208 6.61 -2.51 -32.61
N LYS A 209 7.15 -1.81 -33.65
CA LYS A 209 8.54 -1.98 -34.11
C LYS A 209 9.51 -1.13 -33.27
N ASN A 210 9.05 0.01 -32.75
CA ASN A 210 9.79 0.92 -31.88
C ASN A 210 9.10 1.03 -30.50
N PRO A 211 9.11 -0.03 -29.68
CA PRO A 211 8.37 -0.08 -28.44
C PRO A 211 8.92 0.89 -27.41
N ARG A 212 8.04 1.68 -26.78
CA ARG A 212 8.37 2.63 -25.72
C ARG A 212 8.24 1.99 -24.34
N TYR A 213 7.22 1.18 -24.14
CA TYR A 213 6.88 0.58 -22.85
C TYR A 213 7.44 -0.82 -22.67
N LEU A 214 7.13 -1.77 -23.55
CA LEU A 214 7.65 -3.13 -23.45
C LEU A 214 8.95 -3.27 -24.24
N GLN A 215 10.05 -2.96 -23.58
CA GLN A 215 11.36 -2.88 -24.22
C GLN A 215 12.12 -4.21 -24.25
N THR A 216 12.95 -4.39 -25.29
CA THR A 216 13.95 -5.47 -25.35
C THR A 216 15.30 -4.96 -24.86
N VAL A 217 15.83 -5.57 -23.82
CA VAL A 217 17.22 -5.35 -23.38
C VAL A 217 18.09 -6.42 -24.00
N ARG A 218 18.89 -6.03 -25.02
CA ARG A 218 19.69 -6.98 -25.83
C ARG A 218 20.57 -7.85 -24.92
N GLY A 219 20.55 -9.15 -25.14
CA GLY A 219 21.31 -10.14 -24.37
C GLY A 219 20.80 -10.40 -22.94
N LYS A 220 19.81 -9.65 -22.44
CA LYS A 220 19.30 -9.78 -21.06
C LYS A 220 17.84 -10.20 -20.97
N GLY A 221 16.97 -9.71 -21.86
CA GLY A 221 15.54 -10.08 -21.83
C GLY A 221 14.60 -8.91 -22.12
N TYR A 222 13.54 -8.79 -21.31
CA TYR A 222 12.47 -7.80 -21.47
C TYR A 222 12.24 -7.01 -20.18
N MET A 223 11.74 -5.80 -20.35
CA MET A 223 11.46 -4.85 -19.29
C MET A 223 10.22 -4.05 -19.66
N LEU A 224 9.35 -3.77 -18.69
CA LEU A 224 8.21 -2.86 -18.85
C LEU A 224 8.55 -1.52 -18.23
N LEU A 225 8.32 -0.45 -18.97
CA LEU A 225 8.37 0.94 -18.48
C LEU A 225 6.94 1.48 -18.43
N THR A 226 6.69 2.42 -17.53
CA THR A 226 5.42 3.13 -17.37
C THR A 226 5.66 4.63 -17.42
N GLU A 227 4.62 5.40 -17.69
CA GLU A 227 4.66 6.87 -17.59
C GLU A 227 4.54 7.35 -16.15
#